data_0d86840574002d72e19850831f180e7b
#
_entry.id   0d86840574002d72e19850831f180e7b
#
_cell.length_a   1.000
_cell.length_b   1.000
_cell.length_c   1.000
_cell.angle_alpha   90.00
_cell.angle_beta   90.00
_cell.angle_gamma   90.00
#
_symmetry.space_group_name_H-M   'P 1'
#
loop_
_entity.id
_entity.type
_entity.pdbx_description
1 polymer ?
#
loop_
_entity_poly.entity_id
_entity_poly.type
_entity_poly.pdbx_seq_one_letter_code
_entity_poly.pdbx_strand_id
1 'polypeptide(L)'
;MAGEEKDTITLHLGGVKEFKMTIKPSERKICQMAEDSVNKFWGAWKTRYDGLTSEEVMSRIAFQFTRFYIEAKMRNAEVNDALESFEEKLNQLLVKVKREE
;
A
#
# COMPACT_ATOMS: atom_id res chain seq x y z
N MET A 1 6.26 -6.97 -29.44
CA MET A 1 6.57 -7.80 -28.46
C MET A 1 5.54 -7.88 -27.41
N ALA A 2 5.38 -8.97 -26.99
CA ALA A 2 4.52 -9.08 -25.90
C ALA A 2 4.95 -8.10 -24.83
N GLY A 3 4.08 -7.56 -24.17
CA GLY A 3 4.38 -6.69 -23.08
C GLY A 3 5.22 -7.39 -22.03
N GLU A 4 5.44 -6.74 -20.94
CA GLU A 4 6.19 -7.32 -19.85
C GLU A 4 5.49 -8.56 -19.34
N GLU A 5 6.27 -9.54 -18.98
CA GLU A 5 5.72 -10.69 -18.29
C GLU A 5 5.13 -10.23 -16.97
N LYS A 6 4.09 -10.92 -16.58
CA LYS A 6 3.48 -10.64 -15.27
C LYS A 6 4.00 -11.64 -14.27
N ASP A 7 4.18 -11.18 -13.07
CA ASP A 7 4.66 -11.98 -11.97
C ASP A 7 3.62 -11.95 -10.86
N THR A 8 3.68 -12.92 -9.99
CA THR A 8 2.78 -12.98 -8.85
C THR A 8 3.61 -12.91 -7.58
N ILE A 9 3.21 -12.04 -6.68
CA ILE A 9 3.85 -11.91 -5.38
C ILE A 9 2.83 -12.18 -4.29
N THR A 10 3.26 -12.90 -3.27
CA THR A 10 2.43 -13.15 -2.10
C THR A 10 2.86 -12.20 -0.99
N LEU A 11 1.92 -11.45 -0.47
CA LEU A 11 2.19 -10.44 0.55
C LEU A 11 1.65 -10.88 1.90
N HIS A 12 2.45 -10.63 2.92
CA HIS A 12 2.10 -10.88 4.32
C HIS A 12 2.19 -9.56 5.07
N LEU A 13 1.05 -8.97 5.38
CA LEU A 13 1.01 -7.66 6.02
C LEU A 13 0.48 -7.81 7.44
N GLY A 14 1.39 -7.78 8.40
CA GLY A 14 1.03 -7.85 9.81
C GLY A 14 0.29 -9.14 10.13
N GLY A 15 -0.80 -9.02 10.88
CA GLY A 15 -1.63 -10.17 11.21
C GLY A 15 -2.77 -10.41 10.24
N VAL A 16 -2.77 -9.72 9.12
CA VAL A 16 -3.82 -9.88 8.10
C VAL A 16 -3.49 -11.11 7.25
N LYS A 17 -4.54 -11.78 6.78
CA LYS A 17 -4.36 -12.95 5.92
C LYS A 17 -3.55 -12.59 4.69
N GLU A 18 -2.62 -13.46 4.30
CA GLU A 18 -1.82 -13.23 3.11
C GLU A 18 -2.69 -13.13 1.86
N PHE A 19 -2.20 -12.40 0.88
CA PHE A 19 -2.89 -12.26 -0.38
C PHE A 19 -1.87 -12.18 -1.51
N LYS A 20 -2.35 -12.43 -2.72
CA LYS A 20 -1.50 -12.43 -3.90
C LYS A 20 -1.83 -11.24 -4.79
N MET A 21 -0.80 -10.70 -5.41
CA MET A 21 -0.95 -9.62 -6.37
C MET A 21 -0.18 -9.94 -7.64
N THR A 22 -0.72 -9.51 -8.76
CA THR A 22 -0.02 -9.61 -10.03
C THR A 22 0.72 -8.31 -10.24
N ILE A 23 2.01 -8.40 -10.49
CA ILE A 23 2.88 -7.24 -10.65
C ILE A 23 3.77 -7.46 -11.87
N LYS A 24 4.43 -6.39 -12.31
CA LYS A 24 5.49 -6.50 -13.29
C LYS A 24 6.75 -6.94 -12.57
N PRO A 25 7.62 -7.75 -13.22
CA PRO A 25 8.86 -8.18 -12.57
C PRO A 25 9.70 -7.02 -12.04
N SER A 26 9.67 -5.88 -12.74
CA SER A 26 10.41 -4.69 -12.31
C SER A 26 9.90 -4.10 -11.02
N GLU A 27 8.68 -4.44 -10.61
CA GLU A 27 8.07 -3.90 -9.40
C GLU A 27 8.33 -4.74 -8.17
N ARG A 28 8.92 -5.92 -8.34
CA ARG A 28 9.08 -6.86 -7.21
C ARG A 28 9.86 -6.26 -6.06
N LYS A 29 10.97 -5.59 -6.35
CA LYS A 29 11.80 -5.00 -5.30
C LYS A 29 11.04 -3.94 -4.51
N ILE A 30 10.31 -3.09 -5.23
CA ILE A 30 9.52 -2.03 -4.58
C ILE A 30 8.43 -2.65 -3.71
N CYS A 31 7.79 -3.70 -4.20
CA CYS A 31 6.75 -4.38 -3.43
C CYS A 31 7.31 -5.02 -2.17
N GLN A 32 8.50 -5.62 -2.25
CA GLN A 32 9.13 -6.20 -1.07
C GLN A 32 9.51 -5.14 -0.06
N MET A 33 10.02 -4.01 -0.52
CA MET A 33 10.35 -2.90 0.37
C MET A 33 9.11 -2.34 1.05
N ALA A 34 8.02 -2.26 0.29
CA ALA A 34 6.76 -1.79 0.85
C ALA A 34 6.23 -2.74 1.91
N GLU A 35 6.28 -4.03 1.63
CA GLU A 35 5.86 -5.05 2.60
C GLU A 35 6.69 -4.96 3.88
N ASP A 36 8.00 -4.85 3.75
CA ASP A 36 8.89 -4.73 4.90
C ASP A 36 8.57 -3.50 5.73
N SER A 37 8.32 -2.37 5.05
CA SER A 37 8.00 -1.12 5.74
C SER A 37 6.69 -1.22 6.51
N VAL A 38 5.66 -1.78 5.88
CA VAL A 38 4.36 -1.95 6.54
C VAL A 38 4.52 -2.85 7.77
N ASN A 39 5.23 -3.95 7.63
CA ASN A 39 5.40 -4.90 8.73
C ASN A 39 6.22 -4.32 9.87
N LYS A 40 7.20 -3.49 9.56
CA LYS A 40 7.97 -2.80 10.59
C LYS A 40 7.08 -1.89 11.43
N PHE A 41 6.23 -1.10 10.77
CA PHE A 41 5.32 -0.22 11.48
C PHE A 41 4.24 -1.01 12.22
N TRP A 42 3.74 -2.07 11.60
CA TRP A 42 2.75 -2.91 12.25
C TRP A 42 3.28 -3.51 13.55
N GLY A 43 4.51 -4.03 13.50
CA GLY A 43 5.13 -4.61 14.69
C GLY A 43 5.31 -3.59 15.80
N ALA A 44 5.78 -2.40 15.45
CA ALA A 44 5.98 -1.33 16.44
C ALA A 44 4.66 -0.90 17.07
N TRP A 45 3.62 -0.73 16.25
CA TRP A 45 2.32 -0.28 16.77
C TRP A 45 1.62 -1.37 17.56
N LYS A 46 1.73 -2.61 17.12
CA LYS A 46 1.11 -3.74 17.83
C LYS A 46 1.72 -3.92 19.21
N THR A 47 3.02 -3.73 19.32
CA THR A 47 3.71 -3.79 20.60
C THR A 47 3.27 -2.66 21.50
N ARG A 48 3.13 -1.47 20.95
CA ARG A 48 2.76 -0.27 21.73
C ARG A 48 1.29 -0.28 22.14
N TYR A 49 0.42 -0.84 21.29
CA TYR A 49 -1.02 -0.83 21.50
C TYR A 49 -1.55 -2.27 21.39
N ASP A 50 -1.17 -3.11 22.34
CA ASP A 50 -1.48 -4.53 22.22
C ASP A 50 -2.98 -4.86 22.37
N GLY A 51 -3.78 -3.89 22.81
CA GLY A 51 -5.23 -4.08 22.89
C GLY A 51 -5.95 -3.90 21.56
N LEU A 52 -5.23 -3.46 20.50
CA LEU A 52 -5.84 -3.23 19.21
C LEU A 52 -5.82 -4.49 18.36
N THR A 53 -6.86 -4.65 17.54
CA THR A 53 -6.87 -5.74 16.56
C THR A 53 -5.91 -5.43 15.42
N SER A 54 -5.60 -6.45 14.63
CA SER A 54 -4.74 -6.26 13.45
C SER A 54 -5.32 -5.26 12.47
N GLU A 55 -6.64 -5.29 12.27
CA GLU A 55 -7.30 -4.35 11.37
C GLU A 55 -7.20 -2.93 11.90
N GLU A 56 -7.36 -2.75 13.20
CA GLU A 56 -7.24 -1.42 13.80
C GLU A 56 -5.83 -0.87 13.64
N VAL A 57 -4.81 -1.72 13.84
CA VAL A 57 -3.43 -1.30 13.65
C VAL A 57 -3.18 -0.96 12.18
N MET A 58 -3.64 -1.79 11.26
CA MET A 58 -3.47 -1.53 9.82
C MET A 58 -4.17 -0.24 9.39
N SER A 59 -5.36 0.03 9.93
CA SER A 59 -6.07 1.26 9.63
C SER A 59 -5.25 2.49 10.01
N ARG A 60 -4.60 2.44 11.18
CA ARG A 60 -3.77 3.54 11.63
C ARG A 60 -2.53 3.70 10.76
N ILE A 61 -1.93 2.60 10.36
CA ILE A 61 -0.77 2.64 9.45
C ILE A 61 -1.17 3.25 8.12
N ALA A 62 -2.30 2.83 7.55
CA ALA A 62 -2.78 3.37 6.29
C ALA A 62 -3.01 4.88 6.40
N PHE A 63 -3.61 5.32 7.50
CA PHE A 63 -3.85 6.73 7.72
C PHE A 63 -2.54 7.51 7.78
N GLN A 64 -1.56 7.01 8.53
CA GLN A 64 -0.29 7.71 8.67
C GLN A 64 0.48 7.78 7.35
N PHE A 65 0.50 6.71 6.57
CA PHE A 65 1.15 6.76 5.26
C PHE A 65 0.47 7.75 4.34
N THR A 66 -0.85 7.78 4.34
CA THR A 66 -1.61 8.73 3.54
C THR A 66 -1.30 10.16 3.98
N ARG A 67 -1.23 10.38 5.28
CA ARG A 67 -0.89 11.69 5.81
C ARG A 67 0.50 12.14 5.36
N PHE A 68 1.48 11.24 5.42
CA PHE A 68 2.84 11.57 4.97
C PHE A 68 2.87 11.89 3.48
N TYR A 69 2.08 11.17 2.68
CA TYR A 69 1.94 11.48 1.26
C TYR A 69 1.43 12.89 1.06
N ILE A 70 0.38 13.24 1.76
CA ILE A 70 -0.21 14.57 1.63
C ILE A 70 0.77 15.65 2.06
N GLU A 71 1.50 15.43 3.13
CA GLU A 71 2.51 16.38 3.58
C GLU A 71 3.61 16.56 2.53
N ALA A 72 4.06 15.47 1.94
CA ALA A 72 5.05 15.53 0.87
C ALA A 72 4.50 16.27 -0.34
N LYS A 73 3.26 16.00 -0.68
CA LYS A 73 2.58 16.67 -1.79
C LYS A 73 2.55 18.18 -1.59
N MET A 74 2.29 18.62 -0.38
CA MET A 74 2.21 20.05 -0.07
C MET A 74 3.58 20.74 -0.12
N ARG A 75 4.66 19.98 0.05
CA ARG A 75 6.01 20.53 0.07
C ARG A 75 6.71 20.50 -1.28
N ASN A 76 6.26 19.65 -2.20
CA ASN A 76 7.00 19.40 -3.44
C ASN A 76 6.06 19.27 -4.64
N ALA A 77 6.13 20.24 -5.55
CA ALA A 77 5.26 20.28 -6.71
C ALA A 77 5.46 19.08 -7.66
N GLU A 78 6.68 18.59 -7.78
CA GLU A 78 6.93 17.42 -8.64
C GLU A 78 6.29 16.16 -8.06
N VAL A 79 6.34 16.03 -6.76
CA VAL A 79 5.69 14.92 -6.08
C VAL A 79 4.17 15.04 -6.22
N ASN A 80 3.66 16.27 -6.26
CA ASN A 80 2.22 16.50 -6.41
C ASN A 80 1.65 15.81 -7.65
N ASP A 81 2.32 15.96 -8.78
CA ASP A 81 1.83 15.38 -10.03
C ASP A 81 1.80 13.87 -9.95
N ALA A 82 2.83 13.26 -9.36
CA ALA A 82 2.88 11.82 -9.19
C ALA A 82 1.79 11.32 -8.26
N LEU A 83 1.54 12.06 -7.19
CA LEU A 83 0.51 11.68 -6.21
C LEU A 83 -0.89 11.82 -6.78
N GLU A 84 -1.14 12.86 -7.57
CA GLU A 84 -2.44 13.01 -8.20
C GLU A 84 -2.73 11.85 -9.15
N SER A 85 -1.74 11.44 -9.92
CA SER A 85 -1.88 10.29 -10.79
C SER A 85 -2.17 9.03 -10.00
N PHE A 86 -1.50 8.84 -8.87
CA PHE A 86 -1.72 7.70 -8.00
C PHE A 86 -3.14 7.71 -7.41
N GLU A 87 -3.59 8.88 -6.97
CA GLU A 87 -4.93 9.01 -6.42
C GLU A 87 -5.99 8.67 -7.47
N GLU A 88 -5.80 9.11 -8.71
CA GLU A 88 -6.71 8.75 -9.78
C GLU A 88 -6.79 7.25 -9.99
N LYS A 89 -5.64 6.59 -9.97
CA LYS A 89 -5.60 5.15 -10.15
C LYS A 89 -6.31 4.43 -9.01
N LEU A 90 -6.12 4.90 -7.78
CA LEU A 90 -6.81 4.32 -6.64
C LEU A 90 -8.31 4.50 -6.75
N ASN A 91 -8.74 5.68 -7.15
CA ASN A 91 -10.17 5.96 -7.33
C ASN A 91 -10.79 5.07 -8.38
N GLN A 92 -10.07 4.84 -9.48
CA GLN A 92 -10.54 3.94 -10.52
C GLN A 92 -10.69 2.52 -10.00
N LEU A 93 -9.76 2.06 -9.19
CA LEU A 93 -9.83 0.74 -8.61
C LEU A 93 -11.00 0.61 -7.65
N LEU A 94 -11.26 1.65 -6.84
CA LEU A 94 -12.39 1.65 -5.92
C LEU A 94 -13.72 1.57 -6.65
N VAL A 95 -13.86 2.33 -7.73
CA VAL A 95 -15.06 2.29 -8.54
C VAL A 95 -15.27 0.90 -9.12
N LYS A 96 -14.20 0.29 -9.62
CA LYS A 96 -14.26 -1.05 -10.19
C LYS A 96 -14.70 -2.07 -9.15
N VAL A 97 -14.13 -2.00 -7.95
CA VAL A 97 -14.49 -2.92 -6.88
C VAL A 97 -15.96 -2.77 -6.49
N LYS A 98 -16.44 -1.54 -6.39
CA LYS A 98 -17.85 -1.29 -6.07
C LYS A 98 -18.79 -1.86 -7.11
N ARG A 99 -18.40 -1.80 -8.37
CA ARG A 99 -19.24 -2.36 -9.45
C ARG A 99 -19.33 -3.88 -9.38
N GLU A 100 -18.29 -4.52 -8.88
CA GLU A 100 -18.25 -5.97 -8.76
C GLU A 100 -19.06 -6.47 -7.57
N GLU A 101 -19.33 -5.62 -6.63
CA GLU A 101 -20.17 -5.97 -5.50
C GLU A 101 -21.65 -5.98 -5.91
#